data_3bd89c0d57ecc866b0b278ebdac7e32d
#
_entry.id   3bd89c0d57ecc866b0b278ebdac7e32d
#
_cell.length_a   1.000
_cell.length_b   1.000
_cell.length_c   1.000
_cell.angle_alpha   90.00
_cell.angle_beta   90.00
_cell.angle_gamma   90.00
#
_symmetry.space_group_name_H-M   'P 1'
#
loop_
_entity.id
_entity.type
_entity.pdbx_description
1 polymer ?
#
loop_
_entity_poly.entity_id
_entity_poly.type
_entity_poly.pdbx_seq_one_letter_code
_entity_poly.pdbx_strand_id
1 'polypeptide(L)'
;LEKLSLDLSNKKIGIYTLTESAGKRAKDTLEKLFPGVEVGLNNDHGGTERLKALAKNSDIFVFAAKSSTHAAFYFIKKNRDAEVLQPTGKGSSSIISAIIN
;
A
#
# COMPACT_ATOMS: atom_id res chain seq x y z
N LEU A 1 11.01 -17.85 -6.81
CA LEU A 1 10.73 -17.83 -8.24
C LEU A 1 9.24 -17.80 -8.53
N GLU A 2 8.47 -18.59 -7.81
CA GLU A 2 7.02 -18.57 -8.00
C GLU A 2 6.42 -17.21 -7.70
N LYS A 3 6.98 -16.51 -6.75
CA LYS A 3 6.51 -15.17 -6.42
C LYS A 3 6.76 -14.18 -7.54
N LEU A 4 7.76 -14.44 -8.36
CA LEU A 4 8.04 -13.59 -9.50
C LEU A 4 7.08 -13.82 -10.65
N SER A 5 6.29 -14.87 -10.58
CA SER A 5 5.26 -15.12 -11.58
C SER A 5 3.98 -14.36 -11.27
N LEU A 6 3.91 -13.72 -10.10
CA LEU A 6 2.77 -12.90 -9.73
C LEU A 6 2.62 -11.75 -10.71
N ASP A 7 1.46 -11.65 -11.32
CA ASP A 7 1.21 -10.62 -12.31
C ASP A 7 0.43 -9.47 -11.68
N LEU A 8 1.11 -8.36 -11.48
CA LEU A 8 0.51 -7.16 -10.95
C LEU A 8 0.29 -6.09 -12.02
N SER A 9 0.53 -6.45 -13.28
CA SER A 9 0.27 -5.53 -14.39
C SER A 9 -1.20 -5.13 -14.38
N ASN A 10 -1.46 -3.87 -14.55
CA ASN A 10 -2.82 -3.33 -14.55
C ASN A 10 -3.53 -3.41 -13.19
N LYS A 11 -2.79 -3.74 -12.14
CA LYS A 11 -3.34 -3.71 -10.78
C LYS A 11 -3.01 -2.36 -10.13
N LYS A 12 -3.85 -1.98 -9.19
CA LYS A 12 -3.61 -0.76 -8.41
C LYS A 12 -3.20 -1.14 -7.00
N ILE A 13 -2.08 -0.60 -6.55
CA ILE A 13 -1.57 -0.83 -5.21
C ILE A 13 -1.63 0.48 -4.45
N GLY A 14 -2.30 0.47 -3.31
CA GLY A 14 -2.33 1.63 -2.43
C GLY A 14 -1.39 1.38 -1.26
N ILE A 15 -0.58 2.37 -0.94
CA ILE A 15 0.34 2.28 0.19
C ILE A 15 0.12 3.48 1.09
N TYR A 16 -0.26 3.20 2.33
CA TYR A 16 -0.36 4.23 3.34
C TYR A 16 0.86 4.13 4.24
N THR A 17 1.67 5.18 4.26
CA THR A 17 2.85 5.22 5.12
C THR A 17 3.16 6.67 5.48
N LEU A 18 3.58 6.88 6.72
CA LEU A 18 3.99 8.21 7.16
C LEU A 18 5.44 8.49 6.80
N THR A 19 6.18 7.47 6.37
CA THR A 19 7.56 7.61 5.93
C THR A 19 7.59 7.76 4.43
N GLU A 20 7.63 8.99 3.96
CA GLU A 20 7.54 9.30 2.55
C GLU A 20 8.62 8.63 1.71
N SER A 21 9.86 8.62 2.20
CA SER A 21 10.96 8.01 1.47
C SER A 21 10.77 6.51 1.29
N ALA A 22 10.27 5.81 2.31
CA ALA A 22 10.02 4.39 2.20
C ALA A 22 8.92 4.11 1.18
N GLY A 23 7.88 4.94 1.18
CA GLY A 23 6.80 4.81 0.21
C GLY A 23 7.29 4.99 -1.21
N LYS A 24 8.10 5.99 -1.45
CA LYS A 24 8.64 6.24 -2.79
C LYS A 24 9.54 5.12 -3.27
N ARG A 25 10.37 4.58 -2.38
CA ARG A 25 11.23 3.46 -2.74
C ARG A 25 10.43 2.23 -3.09
N ALA A 26 9.40 1.94 -2.31
CA ALA A 26 8.54 0.80 -2.59
C ALA A 26 7.84 0.96 -3.93
N LYS A 27 7.33 2.16 -4.20
CA LYS A 27 6.69 2.45 -5.47
C LYS A 27 7.64 2.23 -6.64
N ASP A 28 8.83 2.81 -6.57
CA ASP A 28 9.81 2.68 -7.65
C ASP A 28 10.17 1.22 -7.89
N THR A 29 10.38 0.47 -6.83
CA THR A 29 10.74 -0.94 -6.95
C THR A 29 9.60 -1.75 -7.57
N LEU A 30 8.38 -1.50 -7.13
CA LEU A 30 7.22 -2.22 -7.65
C LEU A 30 7.00 -1.91 -9.13
N GLU A 31 7.19 -0.67 -9.52
CA GLU A 31 7.04 -0.29 -10.92
C GLU A 31 8.10 -0.94 -11.80
N LYS A 32 9.29 -1.17 -11.26
CA LYS A 32 10.34 -1.87 -12.01
C LYS A 32 10.08 -3.36 -12.11
N LEU A 33 9.59 -3.96 -11.02
CA LEU A 33 9.32 -5.40 -10.98
C LEU A 33 8.08 -5.78 -11.78
N PHE A 34 7.09 -4.91 -11.80
CA PHE A 34 5.81 -5.20 -12.43
C PHE A 34 5.41 -4.04 -13.35
N PRO A 35 5.97 -3.98 -14.56
CA PRO A 35 5.63 -2.90 -15.48
C PRO A 35 4.11 -2.84 -15.73
N GLY A 36 3.57 -1.65 -15.66
CA GLY A 36 2.14 -1.46 -15.82
C GLY A 36 1.36 -1.38 -14.52
N VAL A 37 2.00 -1.67 -13.38
CA VAL A 37 1.32 -1.53 -12.10
C VAL A 37 1.16 -0.05 -11.77
N GLU A 38 0.05 0.29 -11.11
CA GLU A 38 -0.17 1.64 -10.60
C GLU A 38 0.00 1.62 -9.09
N VAL A 39 0.85 2.50 -8.58
CA VAL A 39 1.09 2.58 -7.14
C VAL A 39 0.73 3.98 -6.66
N GLY A 40 -0.21 4.06 -5.72
CA GLY A 40 -0.60 5.31 -5.10
C GLY A 40 -0.09 5.37 -3.67
N LEU A 41 0.41 6.52 -3.27
CA LEU A 41 0.92 6.74 -1.92
C LEU A 41 0.02 7.71 -1.19
N ASN A 42 -0.12 7.51 0.12
CA ASN A 42 -0.90 8.41 0.95
C ASN A 42 -0.32 8.46 2.35
N ASN A 43 -0.32 9.66 2.93
CA ASN A 43 0.12 9.86 4.30
C ASN A 43 -0.81 10.80 5.06
N ASP A 44 -2.04 10.89 4.66
CA ASP A 44 -3.02 11.74 5.33
C ASP A 44 -3.30 11.23 6.74
N HIS A 45 -3.46 12.16 7.68
CA HIS A 45 -3.62 11.82 9.08
C HIS A 45 -5.06 11.58 9.52
N GLY A 46 -5.94 11.27 8.62
CA GLY A 46 -7.32 11.02 8.98
C GLY A 46 -8.10 10.69 7.74
N GLY A 47 -9.42 10.67 7.88
CA GLY A 47 -10.28 10.36 6.75
C GLY A 47 -10.35 11.51 5.77
N THR A 48 -9.72 11.37 4.64
CA THR A 48 -9.78 12.35 3.56
C THR A 48 -10.34 11.70 2.32
N GLU A 49 -10.81 12.51 1.38
CA GLU A 49 -11.34 11.97 0.13
C GLU A 49 -10.26 11.24 -0.66
N ARG A 50 -9.02 11.72 -0.60
CA ARG A 50 -7.91 11.05 -1.28
C ARG A 50 -7.65 9.67 -0.71
N LEU A 51 -7.64 9.56 0.61
CA LEU A 51 -7.42 8.27 1.27
C LEU A 51 -8.59 7.33 1.00
N LYS A 52 -9.80 7.86 1.03
CA LYS A 52 -10.99 7.05 0.74
C LYS A 52 -10.94 6.47 -0.67
N ALA A 53 -10.60 7.31 -1.64
CA ALA A 53 -10.53 6.87 -3.03
C ALA A 53 -9.43 5.82 -3.20
N LEU A 54 -8.28 6.02 -2.58
CA LEU A 54 -7.19 5.07 -2.66
C LEU A 54 -7.59 3.73 -2.04
N ALA A 55 -8.23 3.75 -0.88
CA ALA A 55 -8.64 2.54 -0.20
C ALA A 55 -9.69 1.76 -1.01
N LYS A 56 -10.62 2.46 -1.63
CA LYS A 56 -11.68 1.83 -2.41
C LYS A 56 -11.20 1.28 -3.74
N ASN A 57 -10.30 2.01 -4.40
CA ASN A 57 -9.93 1.69 -5.78
C ASN A 57 -8.69 0.84 -5.93
N SER A 58 -7.99 0.57 -4.83
CA SER A 58 -6.79 -0.26 -4.89
C SER A 58 -7.15 -1.73 -4.88
N ASP A 59 -6.51 -2.50 -5.73
CA ASP A 59 -6.65 -3.96 -5.72
C ASP A 59 -5.90 -4.56 -4.53
N ILE A 60 -4.78 -3.95 -4.18
CA ILE A 60 -3.97 -4.34 -3.04
C ILE A 60 -3.73 -3.09 -2.21
N PHE A 61 -3.92 -3.17 -0.91
CA PHE A 61 -3.67 -2.04 -0.03
C PHE A 61 -2.75 -2.43 1.11
N VAL A 62 -1.70 -1.64 1.30
CA VAL A 62 -0.71 -1.87 2.37
C VAL A 62 -0.78 -0.72 3.36
N PHE A 63 -0.98 -1.04 4.62
CA PHE A 63 -0.98 -0.06 5.70
C PHE A 63 0.34 -0.18 6.45
N ALA A 64 1.30 0.65 6.09
CA ALA A 64 2.66 0.61 6.64
C ALA A 64 2.87 1.74 7.65
N ALA A 65 2.09 1.73 8.72
CA ALA A 65 2.17 2.75 9.74
C ALA A 65 2.01 2.12 11.12
N LYS A 66 2.54 2.78 12.12
CA LYS A 66 2.47 2.28 13.47
C LYS A 66 1.16 2.70 14.14
N SER A 67 1.01 2.29 15.38
CA SER A 67 -0.22 2.42 16.14
C SER A 67 -0.76 3.83 16.31
N SER A 68 0.05 4.85 16.10
CA SER A 68 -0.41 6.23 16.23
C SER A 68 -1.41 6.65 15.15
N THR A 69 -1.66 5.78 14.17
CA THR A 69 -2.52 6.10 13.06
C THR A 69 -3.80 5.26 13.07
N HIS A 70 -4.31 4.94 14.24
CA HIS A 70 -5.52 4.12 14.35
C HIS A 70 -6.71 4.69 13.59
N ALA A 71 -6.88 6.00 13.63
CA ALA A 71 -8.00 6.63 12.94
C ALA A 71 -7.94 6.37 11.43
N ALA A 72 -6.75 6.48 10.85
CA ALA A 72 -6.56 6.23 9.43
C ALA A 72 -6.81 4.76 9.10
N PHE A 73 -6.35 3.86 9.96
CA PHE A 73 -6.54 2.43 9.76
C PHE A 73 -8.02 2.06 9.75
N TYR A 74 -8.78 2.53 10.73
CA TYR A 74 -10.21 2.24 10.78
C TYR A 74 -10.95 2.86 9.61
N PHE A 75 -10.55 4.04 9.19
CA PHE A 75 -11.16 4.69 8.05
C PHE A 75 -10.95 3.86 6.77
N ILE A 76 -9.74 3.36 6.58
CA ILE A 76 -9.42 2.51 5.44
C ILE A 76 -10.25 1.24 5.47
N LYS A 77 -10.30 0.57 6.61
CA LYS A 77 -11.06 -0.66 6.74
C LYS A 77 -12.55 -0.45 6.52
N LYS A 78 -13.06 0.68 6.95
CA LYS A 78 -14.47 1.01 6.76
C LYS A 78 -14.83 1.21 5.29
N ASN A 79 -13.89 1.73 4.51
CA ASN A 79 -14.13 2.07 3.12
C ASN A 79 -13.62 1.03 2.14
N ARG A 80 -13.13 -0.10 2.63
CA ARG A 80 -12.57 -1.13 1.78
C ARG A 80 -13.09 -2.50 2.21
N ASP A 81 -13.66 -3.23 1.26
CA ASP A 81 -14.19 -4.56 1.54
C ASP A 81 -13.11 -5.64 1.49
N ALA A 82 -11.99 -5.35 0.87
CA ALA A 82 -10.92 -6.32 0.73
C ALA A 82 -9.92 -6.20 1.88
N GLU A 83 -9.00 -7.15 1.93
CA GLU A 83 -7.97 -7.21 2.95
C GLU A 83 -7.04 -6.00 2.92
N VAL A 84 -6.54 -5.62 4.10
CA VAL A 84 -5.51 -4.59 4.24
C VAL A 84 -4.26 -5.28 4.76
N LEU A 85 -3.17 -5.21 3.99
CA LEU A 85 -1.93 -5.84 4.37
C LEU A 85 -1.17 -4.96 5.36
N GLN A 86 -0.58 -5.60 6.36
CA GLN A 86 0.19 -4.89 7.38
C GLN A 86 1.60 -5.45 7.43
N PRO A 87 2.60 -4.74 6.90
CA PRO A 87 3.97 -5.23 6.94
C PRO A 87 4.52 -5.20 8.36
N THR A 88 5.52 -6.04 8.62
CA THR A 88 6.11 -6.15 9.93
C THR A 88 7.05 -5.00 10.25
N GLY A 89 7.56 -4.31 9.26
CA GLY A 89 8.48 -3.20 9.44
C GLY A 89 8.00 -1.95 8.74
N LYS A 90 8.77 -0.88 8.84
CA LYS A 90 8.42 0.41 8.23
C LYS A 90 9.12 0.68 6.91
N GLY A 91 10.15 -0.07 6.59
CA GLY A 91 10.96 0.19 5.41
C GLY A 91 10.30 -0.29 4.12
N SER A 92 10.85 0.14 3.00
CA SER A 92 10.34 -0.24 1.70
C SER A 92 10.39 -1.75 1.50
N SER A 93 11.41 -2.42 2.04
CA SER A 93 11.52 -3.88 1.94
C SER A 93 10.34 -4.58 2.56
N SER A 94 9.90 -4.11 3.74
CA SER A 94 8.76 -4.71 4.42
C SER A 94 7.48 -4.49 3.64
N ILE A 95 7.32 -3.33 3.05
CA ILE A 95 6.14 -3.02 2.24
C ILE A 95 6.10 -3.96 1.03
N ILE A 96 7.21 -4.11 0.35
CA ILE A 96 7.29 -4.97 -0.83
C ILE A 96 7.04 -6.43 -0.46
N SER A 97 7.63 -6.88 0.66
CA SER A 97 7.42 -8.25 1.13
C SER A 97 5.96 -8.53 1.43
N ALA A 98 5.26 -7.58 2.02
CA ALA A 98 3.84 -7.75 2.33
C ALA A 98 3.02 -7.96 1.06
N ILE A 99 3.40 -7.30 -0.01
CA ILE A 99 2.69 -7.41 -1.28
C ILE A 99 3.01 -8.73 -1.99
N ILE A 100 4.29 -9.09 -2.02
CA ILE A 100 4.75 -10.26 -2.77
C ILE A 100 4.43 -11.55 -2.03
N ASN A 101 4.57 -11.54 -0.73
CA ASN A 101 4.30 -12.71 0.08
C ASN A 101 2.81 -12.84 0.40
#